data_705cf17c202196b38e51b62d12093467
#
_entry.id   705cf17c202196b38e51b62d12093467
#
_cell.length_a   1.000
_cell.length_b   1.000
_cell.length_c   1.000
_cell.angle_alpha   90.00
_cell.angle_beta   90.00
_cell.angle_gamma   90.00
#
_symmetry.space_group_name_H-M   'P 1'
#
loop_
_entity.id
_entity.type
_entity.pdbx_description
1 polymer ?
#
loop_
_entity_poly.entity_id
_entity_poly.type
_entity_poly.pdbx_seq_one_letter_code
_entity_poly.pdbx_strand_id
1 'polypeptide(L)'
;DLGEPDAYVRLRELVEPAAARMNAQVIWVMGNHDERSDYSRLLFDEESHAPQDRVYDINGLRIISVDTTVPGYHHGEVTDDQLDWLADVLSSPAPHGTLLAVHHPPIPTPLLEAMGMLELFDQHKLAAVLEGSDVRGILAGHLHYSTHSTFAGIPVSVASATCYTLDLSAEDRLLSGVDFGQSVNIVHVYDKQLVHSIVPIGATTEVSGFPAGAWAQIEAMTPEERIETFSKKSSSFNSAEVSSNG
;
A
#
# COMPACT_ATOMS: atom_id res chain seq x y z
N ASP A 1 6.43 -4.47 -13.85
CA ASP A 1 7.43 -3.55 -13.34
C ASP A 1 8.14 -2.72 -14.42
N LEU A 2 8.02 -3.10 -15.69
CA LEU A 2 8.66 -2.38 -16.80
C LEU A 2 7.67 -1.63 -17.69
N GLY A 3 6.39 -1.55 -17.34
CA GLY A 3 5.37 -0.81 -18.10
C GLY A 3 5.06 -1.37 -19.49
N GLU A 4 5.38 -2.65 -19.73
CA GLU A 4 5.11 -3.27 -21.02
C GLU A 4 3.60 -3.44 -21.26
N PRO A 5 3.07 -3.15 -22.46
CA PRO A 5 1.63 -3.21 -22.76
C PRO A 5 0.98 -4.55 -22.39
N ASP A 6 1.65 -5.67 -22.63
CA ASP A 6 1.14 -7.00 -22.28
C ASP A 6 1.02 -7.22 -20.76
N ALA A 7 1.77 -6.48 -19.96
CA ALA A 7 1.72 -6.57 -18.50
C ALA A 7 0.38 -6.06 -17.95
N TYR A 8 -0.20 -5.00 -18.52
CA TYR A 8 -1.51 -4.48 -18.10
C TYR A 8 -2.63 -5.51 -18.34
N VAL A 9 -2.63 -6.16 -19.49
CA VAL A 9 -3.62 -7.21 -19.82
C VAL A 9 -3.51 -8.36 -18.83
N ARG A 10 -2.31 -8.86 -18.59
CA ARG A 10 -2.07 -9.96 -17.64
C ARG A 10 -2.43 -9.58 -16.20
N LEU A 11 -2.14 -8.33 -15.81
CA LEU A 11 -2.45 -7.84 -14.46
C LEU A 11 -3.97 -7.76 -14.25
N ARG A 12 -4.73 -7.25 -15.24
CA ARG A 12 -6.18 -7.26 -15.22
C ARG A 12 -6.75 -8.68 -15.11
N GLU A 13 -6.26 -9.61 -15.92
CA GLU A 13 -6.69 -11.02 -15.90
C GLU A 13 -6.48 -11.69 -14.53
N LEU A 14 -5.45 -11.31 -13.81
CA LEU A 14 -5.14 -11.85 -12.48
C LEU A 14 -5.96 -11.18 -11.37
N VAL A 15 -6.05 -9.85 -11.39
CA VAL A 15 -6.58 -9.05 -10.27
C VAL A 15 -8.09 -8.89 -10.34
N GLU A 16 -8.64 -8.54 -11.51
CA GLU A 16 -10.08 -8.24 -11.63
C GLU A 16 -11.00 -9.41 -11.27
N PRO A 17 -10.73 -10.67 -11.67
CA PRO A 17 -11.56 -11.80 -11.25
C PRO A 17 -11.49 -12.07 -9.74
N ALA A 18 -10.34 -11.80 -9.12
CA ALA A 18 -10.19 -11.93 -7.67
C ALA A 18 -10.98 -10.85 -6.94
N ALA A 19 -10.87 -9.61 -7.38
CA ALA A 19 -11.63 -8.47 -6.84
C ALA A 19 -13.15 -8.70 -6.99
N ALA A 20 -13.60 -9.16 -8.15
CA ALA A 20 -15.00 -9.45 -8.39
C ALA A 20 -15.57 -10.52 -7.44
N ARG A 21 -14.80 -11.59 -7.14
CA ARG A 21 -15.23 -12.59 -6.15
C ARG A 21 -15.37 -12.03 -4.73
N MET A 22 -14.62 -11.00 -4.41
CA MET A 22 -14.66 -10.32 -3.11
C MET A 22 -15.63 -9.13 -3.09
N ASN A 23 -16.31 -8.84 -4.20
CA ASN A 23 -17.09 -7.62 -4.40
C ASN A 23 -16.27 -6.36 -4.10
N ALA A 24 -15.01 -6.36 -4.51
CA ALA A 24 -14.05 -5.28 -4.30
C ALA A 24 -13.83 -4.49 -5.59
N GLN A 25 -13.57 -3.20 -5.44
CA GLN A 25 -13.17 -2.32 -6.53
C GLN A 25 -11.64 -2.33 -6.65
N VAL A 26 -11.13 -2.44 -7.89
CA VAL A 26 -9.71 -2.27 -8.18
C VAL A 26 -9.44 -0.79 -8.42
N ILE A 27 -8.43 -0.26 -7.75
CA ILE A 27 -7.93 1.09 -7.95
C ILE A 27 -6.49 0.97 -8.41
N TRP A 28 -6.26 1.39 -9.64
CA TRP A 28 -4.93 1.42 -10.24
C TRP A 28 -4.22 2.72 -9.88
N VAL A 29 -2.93 2.64 -9.61
CA VAL A 29 -2.05 3.80 -9.38
C VAL A 29 -0.87 3.69 -10.33
N MET A 30 -0.63 4.74 -11.11
CA MET A 30 0.44 4.78 -12.10
C MET A 30 1.81 4.90 -11.42
N GLY A 31 2.78 4.09 -11.86
CA GLY A 31 4.17 4.10 -11.39
C GLY A 31 5.14 4.68 -12.44
N ASN A 32 6.37 4.91 -12.04
CA ASN A 32 7.40 5.58 -12.87
C ASN A 32 7.89 4.76 -14.08
N HIS A 33 7.50 3.50 -14.18
CA HIS A 33 7.74 2.66 -15.36
C HIS A 33 6.55 2.61 -16.31
N ASP A 34 5.41 3.18 -15.93
CA ASP A 34 4.21 3.20 -16.75
C ASP A 34 4.21 4.39 -17.73
N GLU A 35 3.63 4.18 -18.91
CA GLU A 35 3.38 5.23 -19.88
C GLU A 35 1.90 5.63 -19.85
N ARG A 36 1.60 6.94 -19.72
CA ARG A 36 0.23 7.46 -19.56
C ARG A 36 -0.73 7.00 -20.65
N SER A 37 -0.28 6.94 -21.90
CA SER A 37 -1.09 6.49 -23.03
C SER A 37 -1.47 5.01 -22.96
N ASP A 38 -0.53 4.14 -22.59
CA ASP A 38 -0.79 2.71 -22.45
C ASP A 38 -1.60 2.42 -21.19
N TYR A 39 -1.28 3.07 -20.08
CA TYR A 39 -2.01 2.98 -18.82
C TYR A 39 -3.48 3.38 -18.99
N SER A 40 -3.75 4.55 -19.59
CA SER A 40 -5.12 5.02 -19.80
C SER A 40 -5.88 4.13 -20.78
N ARG A 41 -5.26 3.71 -21.86
CA ARG A 41 -5.88 2.89 -22.89
C ARG A 41 -6.18 1.46 -22.40
N LEU A 42 -5.22 0.82 -21.72
CA LEU A 42 -5.32 -0.61 -21.36
C LEU A 42 -6.05 -0.87 -20.05
N LEU A 43 -6.11 0.10 -19.14
CA LEU A 43 -6.81 -0.05 -17.86
C LEU A 43 -8.17 0.64 -17.82
N PHE A 44 -8.39 1.69 -18.64
CA PHE A 44 -9.58 2.52 -18.55
C PHE A 44 -10.32 2.69 -19.87
N ASP A 45 -9.80 2.12 -20.98
CA ASP A 45 -10.36 2.31 -22.34
C ASP A 45 -10.43 3.80 -22.73
N GLU A 46 -9.48 4.61 -22.24
CA GLU A 46 -9.35 6.04 -22.50
C GLU A 46 -8.04 6.29 -23.30
N GLU A 47 -7.98 7.37 -24.06
CA GLU A 47 -6.75 7.79 -24.75
C GLU A 47 -6.30 9.13 -24.16
N SER A 48 -5.30 9.10 -23.27
CA SER A 48 -4.84 10.28 -22.53
C SER A 48 -3.34 10.28 -22.31
N HIS A 49 -2.74 11.48 -22.44
CA HIS A 49 -1.37 11.78 -22.05
C HIS A 49 -1.30 12.70 -20.81
N ALA A 50 -2.46 13.12 -20.30
CA ALA A 50 -2.56 13.91 -19.09
C ALA A 50 -2.23 13.06 -17.85
N PRO A 51 -1.90 13.67 -16.71
CA PRO A 51 -1.80 12.96 -15.43
C PRO A 51 -3.03 12.09 -15.17
N GLN A 52 -2.81 10.89 -14.63
CA GLN A 52 -3.86 9.88 -14.43
C GLN A 52 -4.47 9.97 -13.02
N ASP A 53 -4.85 11.17 -12.63
CA ASP A 53 -5.47 11.46 -11.34
C ASP A 53 -6.93 11.03 -11.34
N ARG A 54 -7.37 10.34 -10.26
CA ARG A 54 -8.74 9.82 -10.15
C ARG A 54 -9.27 9.89 -8.73
N VAL A 55 -10.58 10.06 -8.60
CA VAL A 55 -11.30 10.03 -7.33
C VAL A 55 -12.29 8.88 -7.32
N TYR A 56 -12.29 8.13 -6.24
CA TYR A 56 -13.22 7.02 -6.01
C TYR A 56 -13.97 7.23 -4.70
N ASP A 57 -15.25 6.88 -4.69
CA ASP A 57 -16.04 6.78 -3.46
C ASP A 57 -16.36 5.31 -3.18
N ILE A 58 -15.92 4.83 -2.01
CA ILE A 58 -16.18 3.48 -1.54
C ILE A 58 -17.03 3.57 -0.28
N ASN A 59 -18.34 3.65 -0.45
CA ASN A 59 -19.30 3.75 0.64
C ASN A 59 -19.00 4.91 1.61
N GLY A 60 -18.62 6.07 1.07
CA GLY A 60 -18.28 7.27 1.83
C GLY A 60 -16.82 7.39 2.28
N LEU A 61 -15.98 6.39 2.02
CA LEU A 61 -14.52 6.54 2.06
C LEU A 61 -14.03 7.01 0.69
N ARG A 62 -13.44 8.19 0.63
CA ARG A 62 -12.84 8.69 -0.60
C ARG A 62 -11.43 8.14 -0.77
N ILE A 63 -11.11 7.65 -1.96
CA ILE A 63 -9.75 7.30 -2.33
C ILE A 63 -9.35 8.15 -3.52
N ILE A 64 -8.23 8.84 -3.40
CA ILE A 64 -7.68 9.68 -4.47
C ILE A 64 -6.39 9.03 -4.94
N SER A 65 -6.32 8.59 -6.20
CA SER A 65 -5.05 8.26 -6.83
C SER A 65 -4.49 9.50 -7.52
N VAL A 66 -3.23 9.83 -7.22
CA VAL A 66 -2.52 10.95 -7.86
C VAL A 66 -1.35 10.37 -8.65
N ASP A 67 -1.30 10.72 -9.93
CA ASP A 67 -0.19 10.40 -10.81
C ASP A 67 1.01 11.28 -10.47
N THR A 68 1.97 10.69 -9.80
CA THR A 68 3.23 11.37 -9.42
C THR A 68 4.34 11.14 -10.44
N THR A 69 4.04 10.59 -11.62
CA THR A 69 5.07 10.28 -12.61
C THR A 69 5.47 11.50 -13.44
N VAL A 70 6.73 11.51 -13.83
CA VAL A 70 7.28 12.49 -14.78
C VAL A 70 7.65 11.73 -16.06
N PRO A 71 6.99 11.99 -17.18
CA PRO A 71 7.27 11.27 -18.43
C PRO A 71 8.75 11.27 -18.80
N GLY A 72 9.32 10.08 -18.95
CA GLY A 72 10.75 9.89 -19.29
C GLY A 72 11.71 9.97 -18.11
N TYR A 73 11.22 10.06 -16.86
CA TYR A 73 12.03 10.10 -15.63
C TYR A 73 11.52 9.11 -14.59
N HIS A 74 12.35 8.84 -13.59
CA HIS A 74 12.02 7.91 -12.48
C HIS A 74 11.75 8.61 -11.15
N HIS A 75 12.02 9.91 -11.03
CA HIS A 75 11.58 10.69 -9.87
C HIS A 75 10.10 11.06 -9.98
N GLY A 76 9.51 11.49 -8.88
CA GLY A 76 8.13 11.94 -8.83
C GLY A 76 7.98 13.44 -8.74
N GLU A 77 6.91 13.97 -9.32
CA GLU A 77 6.45 15.35 -9.15
C GLU A 77 4.92 15.37 -9.08
N VAL A 78 4.37 16.38 -8.42
CA VAL A 78 2.96 16.77 -8.51
C VAL A 78 2.92 18.20 -9.03
N THR A 79 2.34 18.40 -10.21
CA THR A 79 2.27 19.69 -10.87
C THR A 79 1.37 20.68 -10.11
N ASP A 80 1.55 21.97 -10.34
CA ASP A 80 0.70 22.99 -9.71
C ASP A 80 -0.78 22.80 -10.09
N ASP A 81 -1.10 22.40 -11.34
CA ASP A 81 -2.46 22.09 -11.78
C ASP A 81 -3.06 20.90 -11.02
N GLN A 82 -2.27 19.86 -10.75
CA GLN A 82 -2.70 18.70 -9.93
C GLN A 82 -2.90 19.09 -8.46
N LEU A 83 -2.06 19.97 -7.92
CA LEU A 83 -2.20 20.48 -6.56
C LEU A 83 -3.48 21.31 -6.41
N ASP A 84 -3.79 22.17 -7.39
CA ASP A 84 -5.03 22.96 -7.41
C ASP A 84 -6.25 22.05 -7.50
N TRP A 85 -6.21 21.04 -8.39
CA TRP A 85 -7.26 20.02 -8.50
C TRP A 85 -7.43 19.23 -7.18
N LEU A 86 -6.33 18.82 -6.56
CA LEU A 86 -6.37 18.08 -5.29
C LEU A 86 -6.97 18.94 -4.16
N ALA A 87 -6.60 20.22 -4.10
CA ALA A 87 -7.16 21.17 -3.15
C ALA A 87 -8.68 21.33 -3.34
N ASP A 88 -9.14 21.44 -4.58
CA ASP A 88 -10.57 21.51 -4.90
C ASP A 88 -11.31 20.24 -4.46
N VAL A 89 -10.76 19.05 -4.74
CA VAL A 89 -11.35 17.77 -4.31
C VAL A 89 -11.41 17.67 -2.80
N LEU A 90 -10.38 18.12 -2.08
CA LEU A 90 -10.29 18.09 -0.62
C LEU A 90 -11.06 19.22 0.08
N SER A 91 -11.58 20.21 -0.66
CA SER A 91 -12.35 21.33 -0.10
C SER A 91 -13.61 20.90 0.64
N SER A 92 -14.12 19.70 0.35
CA SER A 92 -15.27 19.09 1.01
C SER A 92 -14.87 17.75 1.61
N PRO A 93 -14.99 17.54 2.93
CA PRO A 93 -14.61 16.29 3.58
C PRO A 93 -15.55 15.14 3.17
N ALA A 94 -14.99 13.94 3.01
CA ALA A 94 -15.75 12.72 2.79
C ALA A 94 -16.29 12.16 4.13
N PRO A 95 -17.44 11.46 4.13
CA PRO A 95 -18.07 10.94 5.36
C PRO A 95 -17.13 10.09 6.24
N HIS A 96 -16.28 9.29 5.62
CA HIS A 96 -15.30 8.44 6.32
C HIS A 96 -13.85 8.87 6.13
N GLY A 97 -13.64 10.11 5.62
CA GLY A 97 -12.33 10.66 5.31
C GLY A 97 -11.78 10.17 3.98
N THR A 98 -10.52 10.53 3.75
CA THR A 98 -9.82 10.27 2.48
C THR A 98 -8.55 9.44 2.69
N LEU A 99 -8.27 8.51 1.78
CA LEU A 99 -6.96 7.92 1.60
C LEU A 99 -6.36 8.47 0.31
N LEU A 100 -5.11 8.90 0.38
CA LEU A 100 -4.34 9.31 -0.80
C LEU A 100 -3.47 8.14 -1.25
N ALA A 101 -3.55 7.75 -2.50
CA ALA A 101 -2.76 6.70 -3.11
C ALA A 101 -1.83 7.30 -4.16
N VAL A 102 -0.52 7.11 -3.99
CA VAL A 102 0.53 7.65 -4.85
C VAL A 102 1.57 6.58 -5.14
N HIS A 103 2.34 6.71 -6.21
CA HIS A 103 3.47 5.81 -6.42
C HIS A 103 4.69 6.26 -5.60
N HIS A 104 5.17 7.49 -5.81
CA HIS A 104 6.31 8.04 -5.09
C HIS A 104 5.88 8.51 -3.70
N PRO A 105 6.39 7.93 -2.60
CA PRO A 105 6.05 8.36 -1.26
C PRO A 105 6.65 9.74 -0.95
N PRO A 106 5.90 10.64 -0.29
CA PRO A 106 6.41 11.94 0.11
C PRO A 106 7.26 11.84 1.40
N ILE A 107 8.33 11.06 1.34
CA ILE A 107 9.22 10.80 2.48
C ILE A 107 10.68 10.73 2.00
N PRO A 108 11.67 11.03 2.85
CA PRO A 108 13.07 10.80 2.54
C PRO A 108 13.40 9.30 2.55
N THR A 109 14.43 8.93 1.80
CA THR A 109 14.90 7.55 1.64
C THR A 109 16.32 7.34 2.20
N PRO A 110 16.51 7.43 3.53
CA PRO A 110 17.83 7.54 4.14
C PRO A 110 18.67 6.26 4.08
N LEU A 111 18.07 5.10 3.81
CA LEU A 111 18.78 3.82 3.80
C LEU A 111 19.52 3.55 2.48
N LEU A 112 19.06 4.13 1.39
CA LEU A 112 19.65 3.96 0.06
C LEU A 112 19.82 5.33 -0.57
N GLU A 113 21.02 5.89 -0.50
CA GLU A 113 21.32 7.24 -0.99
C GLU A 113 20.92 7.44 -2.46
N ALA A 114 21.05 6.40 -3.29
CA ALA A 114 20.63 6.42 -4.68
C ALA A 114 19.13 6.71 -4.87
N MET A 115 18.30 6.28 -3.93
CA MET A 115 16.85 6.52 -3.98
C MET A 115 16.50 8.00 -3.77
N GLY A 116 17.36 8.79 -3.15
CA GLY A 116 17.15 10.23 -2.99
C GLY A 116 17.02 10.99 -4.31
N MET A 117 17.60 10.46 -5.40
CA MET A 117 17.44 11.01 -6.75
C MET A 117 16.10 10.64 -7.40
N LEU A 118 15.37 9.69 -6.81
CA LEU A 118 14.13 9.11 -7.34
C LEU A 118 12.93 9.44 -6.44
N GLU A 119 13.11 10.29 -5.44
CA GLU A 119 12.03 10.72 -4.53
C GLU A 119 10.98 11.57 -5.24
N LEU A 120 9.89 11.83 -4.55
CA LEU A 120 8.94 12.87 -4.92
C LEU A 120 9.57 14.24 -4.66
N PHE A 121 9.68 15.07 -5.69
CA PHE A 121 10.23 16.43 -5.57
C PHE A 121 9.18 17.41 -5.05
N ASP A 122 9.63 18.56 -4.56
CA ASP A 122 8.78 19.65 -4.07
C ASP A 122 7.70 19.22 -3.06
N GLN A 123 8.01 18.22 -2.23
CA GLN A 123 7.08 17.66 -1.24
C GLN A 123 6.36 18.73 -0.39
N HIS A 124 7.01 19.88 -0.14
CA HIS A 124 6.43 20.98 0.64
C HIS A 124 5.15 21.55 0.03
N LYS A 125 5.01 21.53 -1.30
CA LYS A 125 3.79 21.99 -1.99
C LYS A 125 2.62 21.05 -1.70
N LEU A 126 2.86 19.73 -1.82
CA LEU A 126 1.86 18.71 -1.47
C LEU A 126 1.49 18.80 0.02
N ALA A 127 2.48 19.01 0.91
CA ALA A 127 2.21 19.18 2.34
C ALA A 127 1.24 20.33 2.61
N ALA A 128 1.41 21.47 1.93
CA ALA A 128 0.54 22.63 2.08
C ALA A 128 -0.92 22.35 1.66
N VAL A 129 -1.14 21.52 0.63
CA VAL A 129 -2.49 21.11 0.20
C VAL A 129 -3.13 20.13 1.18
N LEU A 130 -2.34 19.24 1.77
CA LEU A 130 -2.84 18.21 2.68
C LEU A 130 -3.08 18.72 4.10
N GLU A 131 -2.45 19.84 4.49
CA GLU A 131 -2.60 20.39 5.84
C GLU A 131 -4.04 20.78 6.14
N GLY A 132 -4.60 20.23 7.21
CA GLY A 132 -5.98 20.47 7.63
C GLY A 132 -7.06 19.79 6.79
N SER A 133 -6.70 18.98 5.79
CA SER A 133 -7.63 18.19 5.00
C SER A 133 -8.20 16.98 5.79
N ASP A 134 -9.14 16.26 5.18
CA ASP A 134 -9.69 15.02 5.73
C ASP A 134 -8.88 13.76 5.34
N VAL A 135 -7.64 13.93 4.84
CA VAL A 135 -6.77 12.80 4.49
C VAL A 135 -6.28 12.10 5.75
N ARG A 136 -6.59 10.83 5.86
CA ARG A 136 -6.31 9.98 7.02
C ARG A 136 -5.06 9.14 6.89
N GLY A 137 -4.61 8.90 5.65
CA GLY A 137 -3.42 8.11 5.37
C GLY A 137 -2.98 8.25 3.92
N ILE A 138 -1.69 8.07 3.68
CA ILE A 138 -1.07 8.04 2.37
C ILE A 138 -0.55 6.63 2.13
N LEU A 139 -0.96 6.01 1.03
CA LEU A 139 -0.55 4.69 0.59
C LEU A 139 0.39 4.86 -0.60
N ALA A 140 1.56 4.24 -0.55
CA ALA A 140 2.57 4.41 -1.59
C ALA A 140 3.32 3.11 -1.92
N GLY A 141 4.11 3.15 -2.99
CA GLY A 141 4.97 2.07 -3.47
C GLY A 141 6.39 2.54 -3.75
N HIS A 142 6.91 2.25 -4.96
CA HIS A 142 8.17 2.73 -5.51
C HIS A 142 9.45 2.17 -4.88
N LEU A 143 9.52 2.07 -3.56
CA LEU A 143 10.77 1.79 -2.85
C LEU A 143 11.20 0.31 -2.88
N HIS A 144 10.29 -0.58 -3.28
CA HIS A 144 10.52 -2.04 -3.24
C HIS A 144 10.93 -2.58 -1.85
N TYR A 145 10.60 -1.87 -0.79
CA TYR A 145 10.67 -2.31 0.60
C TYR A 145 9.58 -1.64 1.43
N SER A 146 9.09 -2.33 2.45
CA SER A 146 8.08 -1.76 3.34
C SER A 146 8.71 -0.74 4.28
N THR A 147 8.11 0.43 4.35
CA THR A 147 8.51 1.48 5.32
C THR A 147 7.31 2.32 5.72
N HIS A 148 7.42 2.99 6.85
CA HIS A 148 6.37 3.84 7.40
C HIS A 148 6.97 5.17 7.86
N SER A 149 6.18 6.24 7.71
CA SER A 149 6.56 7.58 8.11
C SER A 149 5.33 8.42 8.45
N THR A 150 5.54 9.70 8.65
CA THR A 150 4.48 10.71 8.77
C THR A 150 4.84 11.87 7.85
N PHE A 151 3.87 12.36 7.09
CA PHE A 151 4.00 13.49 6.19
C PHE A 151 2.85 14.48 6.42
N ALA A 152 3.15 15.75 6.69
CA ALA A 152 2.15 16.78 7.05
C ALA A 152 1.19 16.34 8.20
N GLY A 153 1.69 15.55 9.16
CA GLY A 153 0.88 14.98 10.25
C GLY A 153 0.07 13.73 9.86
N ILE A 154 0.12 13.30 8.61
CA ILE A 154 -0.64 12.15 8.06
C ILE A 154 0.27 10.92 8.03
N PRO A 155 -0.20 9.74 8.50
CA PRO A 155 0.54 8.48 8.37
C PRO A 155 0.81 8.13 6.91
N VAL A 156 2.04 7.72 6.61
CA VAL A 156 2.47 7.21 5.30
C VAL A 156 2.82 5.73 5.43
N SER A 157 2.24 4.90 4.58
CA SER A 157 2.55 3.48 4.50
C SER A 157 2.99 3.14 3.09
N VAL A 158 4.24 2.72 2.96
CA VAL A 158 4.82 2.25 1.70
C VAL A 158 4.75 0.74 1.67
N ALA A 159 4.13 0.18 0.64
CA ALA A 159 4.11 -1.25 0.42
C ALA A 159 5.43 -1.70 -0.23
N SER A 160 5.85 -2.90 0.10
CA SER A 160 6.90 -3.59 -0.65
C SER A 160 6.40 -3.98 -2.05
N ALA A 161 7.29 -4.40 -2.90
CA ALA A 161 6.92 -4.92 -4.22
C ALA A 161 6.52 -6.40 -4.15
N THR A 162 5.79 -6.85 -5.18
CA THR A 162 5.45 -8.26 -5.39
C THR A 162 6.35 -8.94 -6.42
N CYS A 163 7.20 -8.19 -7.12
CA CYS A 163 8.15 -8.68 -8.12
C CYS A 163 9.51 -9.05 -7.48
N TYR A 164 10.23 -8.06 -6.96
CA TYR A 164 11.48 -8.21 -6.21
C TYR A 164 11.56 -7.10 -5.16
N THR A 165 12.38 -7.27 -4.14
CA THR A 165 12.62 -6.25 -3.12
C THR A 165 14.05 -5.76 -3.16
N LEU A 166 14.34 -4.63 -2.53
CA LEU A 166 15.70 -4.13 -2.38
C LEU A 166 16.32 -4.68 -1.10
N ASP A 167 17.54 -5.18 -1.21
CA ASP A 167 18.35 -5.57 -0.07
C ASP A 167 18.96 -4.32 0.60
N LEU A 168 18.37 -3.91 1.71
CA LEU A 168 18.80 -2.74 2.48
C LEU A 168 20.12 -2.96 3.23
N SER A 169 20.63 -4.19 3.25
CA SER A 169 21.89 -4.57 3.92
C SER A 169 23.06 -4.79 2.96
N ALA A 170 22.83 -4.67 1.65
CA ALA A 170 23.86 -4.87 0.64
C ALA A 170 24.90 -3.74 0.70
N GLU A 171 26.08 -4.05 1.17
CA GLU A 171 27.23 -3.12 1.19
C GLU A 171 27.78 -2.93 -0.23
N ASP A 172 28.38 -1.76 -0.49
CA ASP A 172 29.14 -1.41 -1.70
C ASP A 172 28.32 -1.55 -3.02
N ARG A 173 27.00 -1.47 -2.96
CA ARG A 173 26.11 -1.52 -4.13
C ARG A 173 25.22 -0.30 -4.20
N LEU A 174 25.00 0.19 -5.42
CA LEU A 174 24.07 1.29 -5.65
C LEU A 174 22.65 0.88 -5.30
N LEU A 175 22.19 -0.23 -5.86
CA LEU A 175 20.92 -0.92 -5.58
C LEU A 175 21.14 -2.42 -5.73
N SER A 176 20.49 -3.24 -4.89
CA SER A 176 20.55 -4.69 -4.98
C SER A 176 19.13 -5.27 -4.88
N GLY A 177 18.61 -5.76 -5.99
CA GLY A 177 17.31 -6.46 -6.03
C GLY A 177 17.47 -7.93 -5.59
N VAL A 178 16.56 -8.41 -4.75
CA VAL A 178 16.54 -9.79 -4.24
C VAL A 178 15.13 -10.39 -4.37
N ASP A 179 15.09 -11.71 -4.61
CA ASP A 179 13.86 -12.50 -4.63
C ASP A 179 13.52 -12.97 -3.20
N PHE A 180 13.20 -12.02 -2.33
CA PHE A 180 12.90 -12.27 -0.93
C PHE A 180 12.08 -11.10 -0.34
N GLY A 181 11.16 -11.41 0.60
CA GLY A 181 10.45 -10.38 1.35
C GLY A 181 9.32 -9.65 0.59
N GLN A 182 8.89 -10.19 -0.55
CA GLN A 182 7.72 -9.69 -1.26
C GLN A 182 6.50 -9.75 -0.34
N SER A 183 5.69 -8.70 -0.38
CA SER A 183 4.51 -8.60 0.48
C SER A 183 3.43 -7.73 -0.12
N VAL A 184 2.23 -7.85 0.45
CA VAL A 184 1.12 -6.93 0.26
C VAL A 184 0.76 -6.29 1.60
N ASN A 185 0.22 -5.07 1.57
CA ASN A 185 -0.29 -4.42 2.77
C ASN A 185 -1.82 -4.55 2.82
N ILE A 186 -2.34 -5.01 3.96
CA ILE A 186 -3.76 -4.93 4.28
C ILE A 186 -3.99 -3.71 5.16
N VAL A 187 -4.92 -2.85 4.76
CA VAL A 187 -5.26 -1.64 5.50
C VAL A 187 -6.70 -1.74 5.99
N HIS A 188 -6.89 -1.84 7.31
CA HIS A 188 -8.20 -1.78 7.92
C HIS A 188 -8.52 -0.34 8.28
N VAL A 189 -9.64 0.16 7.76
CA VAL A 189 -10.13 1.52 8.01
C VAL A 189 -11.22 1.49 9.06
N TYR A 190 -10.91 1.97 10.26
CA TYR A 190 -11.87 2.16 11.35
C TYR A 190 -12.21 3.65 11.48
N ASP A 191 -13.23 4.00 12.21
CA ASP A 191 -13.69 5.40 12.37
C ASP A 191 -12.56 6.35 12.80
N LYS A 192 -11.69 5.92 13.70
CA LYS A 192 -10.66 6.79 14.32
C LYS A 192 -9.21 6.35 14.02
N GLN A 193 -9.00 5.25 13.32
CA GLN A 193 -7.65 4.74 13.10
C GLN A 193 -7.56 3.93 11.81
N LEU A 194 -6.35 3.84 11.29
CA LEU A 194 -5.94 2.91 10.25
C LEU A 194 -5.04 1.85 10.87
N VAL A 195 -5.27 0.59 10.52
CA VAL A 195 -4.37 -0.50 10.91
C VAL A 195 -3.75 -1.09 9.66
N HIS A 196 -2.43 -1.04 9.58
CA HIS A 196 -1.65 -1.58 8.48
C HIS A 196 -1.03 -2.90 8.88
N SER A 197 -1.25 -3.94 8.08
CA SER A 197 -0.65 -5.25 8.28
C SER A 197 0.13 -5.64 7.03
N ILE A 198 1.42 -5.97 7.20
CA ILE A 198 2.27 -6.45 6.11
C ILE A 198 2.08 -7.95 6.03
N VAL A 199 1.63 -8.44 4.88
CA VAL A 199 1.41 -9.87 4.64
C VAL A 199 2.44 -10.37 3.62
N PRO A 200 3.44 -11.13 4.07
CA PRO A 200 4.42 -11.74 3.16
C PRO A 200 3.73 -12.67 2.15
N ILE A 201 4.24 -12.69 0.93
CA ILE A 201 3.84 -13.64 -0.11
C ILE A 201 4.96 -14.62 -0.39
N GLY A 202 4.62 -15.84 -0.80
CA GLY A 202 5.58 -16.90 -1.06
C GLY A 202 5.41 -18.10 -0.11
N ALA A 203 6.32 -19.06 -0.22
CA ALA A 203 6.31 -20.25 0.62
C ALA A 203 6.81 -19.92 2.03
N THR A 204 6.04 -20.33 3.04
CA THR A 204 6.40 -20.17 4.45
C THR A 204 6.48 -21.55 5.12
N THR A 205 7.35 -21.65 6.13
CA THR A 205 7.39 -22.83 7.02
C THR A 205 6.79 -22.43 8.36
N GLU A 206 5.74 -23.14 8.78
CA GLU A 206 5.18 -22.97 10.11
C GLU A 206 6.20 -23.46 11.16
N VAL A 207 6.52 -22.60 12.12
CA VAL A 207 7.45 -22.92 13.21
C VAL A 207 6.76 -23.03 14.56
N SER A 208 5.54 -22.51 14.68
CA SER A 208 4.70 -22.54 15.89
C SER A 208 3.26 -22.27 15.50
N GLY A 209 2.30 -22.89 16.21
CA GLY A 209 0.87 -22.68 15.96
C GLY A 209 -0.01 -23.53 16.86
N PHE A 210 -1.31 -23.38 16.70
CA PHE A 210 -2.30 -24.21 17.37
C PHE A 210 -2.94 -25.20 16.39
N PRO A 211 -3.46 -26.36 16.88
CA PRO A 211 -4.12 -27.33 16.03
C PRO A 211 -5.29 -26.72 15.22
N ALA A 212 -5.55 -27.30 14.05
CA ALA A 212 -6.73 -26.93 13.27
C ALA A 212 -8.00 -27.05 14.11
N GLY A 213 -8.88 -26.03 14.01
CA GLY A 213 -10.11 -25.98 14.80
C GLY A 213 -10.00 -25.35 16.19
N ALA A 214 -8.80 -25.02 16.68
CA ALA A 214 -8.63 -24.30 17.95
C ALA A 214 -9.38 -22.96 17.98
N TRP A 215 -9.44 -22.26 16.85
CA TRP A 215 -10.18 -21.00 16.74
C TRP A 215 -11.68 -21.19 17.03
N ALA A 216 -12.31 -22.24 16.51
CA ALA A 216 -13.75 -22.49 16.75
C ALA A 216 -14.08 -22.66 18.25
N GLN A 217 -13.15 -23.20 19.02
CA GLN A 217 -13.31 -23.33 20.48
C GLN A 217 -13.25 -21.95 21.16
N ILE A 218 -12.30 -21.10 20.75
CA ILE A 218 -12.14 -19.74 21.26
C ILE A 218 -13.31 -18.85 20.83
N GLU A 219 -13.76 -18.97 19.60
CA GLU A 219 -14.84 -18.15 19.03
C GLU A 219 -16.17 -18.34 19.79
N ALA A 220 -16.44 -19.54 20.26
CA ALA A 220 -17.65 -19.88 21.02
C ALA A 220 -17.67 -19.36 22.47
N MET A 221 -16.52 -18.84 22.96
CA MET A 221 -16.38 -18.38 24.35
C MET A 221 -16.79 -16.90 24.52
N THR A 222 -17.21 -16.53 25.72
CA THR A 222 -17.37 -15.13 26.11
C THR A 222 -16.01 -14.40 26.12
N PRO A 223 -15.99 -13.06 26.10
CA PRO A 223 -14.73 -12.30 26.21
C PRO A 223 -13.92 -12.65 27.46
N GLU A 224 -14.58 -12.85 28.60
CA GLU A 224 -13.96 -13.21 29.87
C GLU A 224 -13.34 -14.61 29.83
N GLU A 225 -14.07 -15.58 29.27
CA GLU A 225 -13.59 -16.96 29.09
C GLU A 225 -12.39 -16.99 28.13
N ARG A 226 -12.37 -16.16 27.07
CA ARG A 226 -11.23 -16.05 26.17
C ARG A 226 -9.96 -15.58 26.87
N ILE A 227 -10.10 -14.60 27.81
CA ILE A 227 -8.97 -14.12 28.61
C ILE A 227 -8.41 -15.24 29.49
N GLU A 228 -9.27 -15.96 30.20
CA GLU A 228 -8.85 -17.04 31.12
C GLU A 228 -8.28 -18.24 30.36
N THR A 229 -8.80 -18.52 29.16
CA THR A 229 -8.41 -19.71 28.39
C THR A 229 -7.22 -19.43 27.49
N PHE A 230 -7.23 -18.36 26.70
CA PHE A 230 -6.22 -18.10 25.67
C PHE A 230 -5.14 -17.11 26.14
N SER A 231 -5.50 -16.03 26.83
CA SER A 231 -4.55 -14.98 27.24
C SER A 231 -3.78 -15.33 28.51
N LYS A 232 -4.32 -16.17 29.38
CA LYS A 232 -3.69 -16.53 30.65
C LYS A 232 -2.53 -17.49 30.44
N LYS A 233 -1.31 -17.07 30.78
CA LYS A 233 -0.07 -17.83 30.56
C LYS A 233 -0.07 -19.25 31.15
N SER A 234 -0.77 -19.47 32.28
CA SER A 234 -0.86 -20.79 32.95
C SER A 234 -2.02 -21.64 32.42
N SER A 235 -2.71 -21.22 31.39
CA SER A 235 -3.81 -21.99 30.81
C SER A 235 -3.30 -23.26 30.14
N SER A 236 -4.03 -24.39 30.34
CA SER A 236 -3.76 -25.65 29.66
C SER A 236 -3.93 -25.55 28.13
N PHE A 237 -4.71 -24.58 27.63
CA PHE A 237 -4.85 -24.31 26.21
C PHE A 237 -3.52 -23.90 25.59
N ASN A 238 -2.73 -23.06 26.26
CA ASN A 238 -1.42 -22.62 25.78
C ASN A 238 -0.37 -23.75 25.78
N SER A 239 -0.59 -24.82 26.57
CA SER A 239 0.28 -26.00 26.55
C SER A 239 0.06 -26.88 25.30
N ALA A 240 -1.00 -26.64 24.54
CA ALA A 240 -1.30 -27.33 23.28
C ALA A 240 -0.65 -26.68 22.06
N GLU A 241 0.12 -25.59 22.23
CA GLU A 241 0.89 -25.00 21.15
C GLU A 241 1.88 -26.01 20.57
N VAL A 242 1.79 -26.22 19.28
CA VAL A 242 2.66 -27.16 18.55
C VAL A 242 3.90 -26.41 18.11
N SER A 243 5.06 -26.72 18.67
CA SER A 243 6.33 -26.29 18.09
C SER A 243 6.76 -27.30 17.04
N SER A 244 7.06 -26.84 15.84
CA SER A 244 7.52 -27.67 14.70
C SER A 244 8.99 -28.11 14.81
N ASN A 245 9.57 -28.12 16.00
CA ASN A 245 10.90 -28.67 16.27
C ASN A 245 10.79 -30.16 16.62
N GLY A 246 10.66 -30.97 15.60
CA GLY A 246 10.78 -32.40 15.60
C GLY A 246 11.63 -32.84 14.43
#